data_7fd3f0cb79b32a5866af4b5ceefe5c52
#
_entry.id   7fd3f0cb79b32a5866af4b5ceefe5c52
#
_cell.length_a   1.000
_cell.length_b   1.000
_cell.length_c   1.000
_cell.angle_alpha   90.00
_cell.angle_beta   90.00
_cell.angle_gamma   90.00
#
_symmetry.space_group_name_H-M   'P 1'
#
loop_
_entity.id
_entity.type
_entity.pdbx_description
1 polymer ?
#
loop_
_entity_poly.entity_id
_entity_poly.type
_entity_poly.pdbx_seq_one_letter_code
_entity_poly.pdbx_strand_id
1 'polypeptide(L)'
;MYKRQLHDHATIKRVVVATYQSVSGAGKDAMDELWSQTKGKYVPGQEVEAKTFPKEIAFNCIPQIDVFMEDGYTKEEWKMVAETKKILDPRIKVTATCVRVPVFVGHSEAINVEFEKPISADEARAILREAPGCLVIDKREPGGYITPMEAAGEDATYISRIREDATVENGLSMWVVSDNLRKGAALNTVQIAELMINRKLLKKAA
;
A
#
# COMPACT_ATOMS: atom_id res chain seq x y z
N MET A 1 -2.94 8.09 6.99
CA MET A 1 -3.22 9.05 5.93
C MET A 1 -4.61 8.82 5.39
N TYR A 2 -4.84 8.37 4.17
CA TYR A 2 -6.19 8.24 3.60
C TYR A 2 -7.20 7.47 4.49
N LYS A 3 -6.78 6.40 5.16
CA LYS A 3 -7.62 5.67 6.12
C LYS A 3 -8.07 6.55 7.29
N ARG A 4 -7.22 7.45 7.77
CA ARG A 4 -7.51 8.30 8.93
C ARG A 4 -8.66 9.28 8.65
N GLN A 5 -8.63 9.98 7.51
CA GLN A 5 -9.66 10.94 7.16
C GLN A 5 -11.03 10.28 6.98
N LEU A 6 -11.06 9.11 6.30
CA LEU A 6 -12.30 8.34 6.16
C LEU A 6 -12.79 7.79 7.50
N HIS A 7 -11.86 7.35 8.38
CA HIS A 7 -12.20 6.87 9.72
C HIS A 7 -12.80 7.97 10.59
N ASP A 8 -12.21 9.16 10.58
CA ASP A 8 -12.69 10.30 11.35
C ASP A 8 -14.10 10.74 10.89
N HIS A 9 -14.45 10.53 9.63
CA HIS A 9 -15.76 10.88 9.07
C HIS A 9 -16.83 9.80 9.30
N ALA A 10 -16.54 8.56 8.97
CA ALA A 10 -17.54 7.48 8.91
C ALA A 10 -17.24 6.26 9.80
N THR A 11 -16.15 6.28 10.55
CA THR A 11 -15.67 5.20 11.43
C THR A 11 -15.50 3.85 10.71
N ILE A 12 -14.27 3.49 10.42
CA ILE A 12 -13.95 2.21 9.77
C ILE A 12 -14.24 1.05 10.73
N LYS A 13 -15.02 0.10 10.29
CA LYS A 13 -15.38 -1.13 10.98
C LYS A 13 -14.51 -2.31 10.55
N ARG A 14 -14.27 -2.44 9.23
CA ARG A 14 -13.52 -3.55 8.64
C ARG A 14 -12.73 -3.09 7.42
N VAL A 15 -11.54 -3.68 7.23
CA VAL A 15 -10.69 -3.51 6.04
C VAL A 15 -10.30 -4.88 5.50
N VAL A 16 -10.48 -5.07 4.22
CA VAL A 16 -9.89 -6.18 3.44
C VAL A 16 -8.92 -5.57 2.46
N VAL A 17 -7.67 -6.02 2.47
CA VAL A 17 -6.65 -5.47 1.59
C VAL A 17 -5.87 -6.58 0.91
N ALA A 18 -5.71 -6.48 -0.41
CA ALA A 18 -4.73 -7.21 -1.17
C ALA A 18 -3.65 -6.23 -1.62
N THR A 19 -2.39 -6.50 -1.27
CA THR A 19 -1.27 -5.66 -1.68
C THR A 19 -0.58 -6.22 -2.91
N TYR A 20 -0.05 -5.33 -3.73
CA TYR A 20 0.80 -5.60 -4.89
C TYR A 20 2.11 -4.87 -4.65
N GLN A 21 3.05 -5.56 -3.95
CA GLN A 21 4.26 -4.92 -3.46
C GLN A 21 5.43 -5.12 -4.42
N SER A 22 6.05 -4.03 -4.80
CA SER A 22 7.25 -4.00 -5.65
C SER A 22 8.45 -4.66 -4.97
N VAL A 23 9.40 -5.13 -5.78
CA VAL A 23 10.61 -5.83 -5.30
C VAL A 23 11.56 -4.93 -4.50
N SER A 24 11.54 -3.60 -4.72
CA SER A 24 12.38 -2.65 -3.98
C SER A 24 12.17 -2.70 -2.46
N GLY A 25 10.99 -3.15 -1.98
CA GLY A 25 10.74 -3.38 -0.57
C GLY A 25 11.63 -4.47 0.07
N ALA A 26 12.21 -5.35 -0.74
CA ALA A 26 13.19 -6.36 -0.33
C ALA A 26 14.66 -5.93 -0.61
N GLY A 27 14.88 -4.69 -1.04
CA GLY A 27 16.20 -4.10 -1.23
C GLY A 27 16.76 -4.19 -2.65
N LYS A 28 18.01 -3.77 -2.79
CA LYS A 28 18.70 -3.68 -4.09
C LYS A 28 18.85 -5.05 -4.75
N ASP A 29 19.23 -6.07 -4.00
CA ASP A 29 19.46 -7.42 -4.54
C ASP A 29 18.19 -8.00 -5.15
N ALA A 30 17.02 -7.69 -4.59
CA ALA A 30 15.73 -8.08 -5.15
C ALA A 30 15.42 -7.39 -6.49
N MET A 31 15.81 -6.13 -6.65
CA MET A 31 15.68 -5.42 -7.93
C MET A 31 16.64 -5.98 -8.97
N ASP A 32 17.89 -6.26 -8.59
CA ASP A 32 18.90 -6.87 -9.44
C ASP A 32 18.47 -8.31 -9.88
N GLU A 33 17.84 -9.06 -8.98
CA GLU A 33 17.29 -10.38 -9.27
C GLU A 33 16.15 -10.30 -10.29
N LEU A 34 15.16 -9.42 -10.10
CA LEU A 34 14.09 -9.20 -11.06
C LEU A 34 14.64 -8.82 -12.44
N TRP A 35 15.61 -7.90 -12.49
CA TRP A 35 16.24 -7.48 -13.73
C TRP A 35 16.94 -8.65 -14.44
N SER A 36 17.75 -9.40 -13.69
CA SER A 36 18.52 -10.53 -14.22
C SER A 36 17.63 -11.66 -14.72
N GLN A 37 16.60 -12.03 -13.95
CA GLN A 37 15.61 -13.03 -14.35
C GLN A 37 14.85 -12.57 -15.61
N THR A 38 14.43 -11.30 -15.66
CA THR A 38 13.74 -10.75 -16.84
C THR A 38 14.61 -10.84 -18.08
N LYS A 39 15.90 -10.47 -17.99
CA LYS A 39 16.85 -10.62 -19.11
C LYS A 39 17.02 -12.08 -19.51
N GLY A 40 17.17 -12.98 -18.54
CA GLY A 40 17.36 -14.40 -18.77
C GLY A 40 16.22 -15.06 -19.57
N LYS A 41 14.98 -14.54 -19.43
CA LYS A 41 13.85 -15.03 -20.22
C LYS A 41 14.00 -14.80 -21.74
N TYR A 42 14.80 -13.84 -22.14
CA TYR A 42 15.00 -13.50 -23.56
C TYR A 42 16.35 -13.93 -24.12
N VAL A 43 17.25 -14.46 -23.29
CA VAL A 43 18.59 -14.90 -23.69
C VAL A 43 18.77 -16.39 -23.35
N PRO A 44 18.76 -17.29 -24.36
CA PRO A 44 18.93 -18.72 -24.11
C PRO A 44 20.22 -19.03 -23.33
N GLY A 45 20.13 -19.90 -22.33
CA GLY A 45 21.26 -20.29 -21.49
C GLY A 45 21.66 -19.28 -20.39
N GLN A 46 20.88 -18.24 -20.16
CA GLN A 46 21.05 -17.27 -19.08
C GLN A 46 19.93 -17.35 -18.05
N GLU A 47 19.49 -18.55 -17.71
CA GLU A 47 18.53 -18.75 -16.63
C GLU A 47 19.13 -18.32 -15.30
N VAL A 48 18.37 -17.54 -14.53
CA VAL A 48 18.77 -17.00 -13.22
C VAL A 48 17.89 -17.60 -12.15
N GLU A 49 18.48 -18.35 -11.24
CA GLU A 49 17.79 -18.94 -10.10
C GLU A 49 17.28 -17.86 -9.13
N ALA A 50 16.16 -18.15 -8.47
CA ALA A 50 15.65 -17.35 -7.37
C ALA A 50 16.57 -17.49 -6.15
N LYS A 51 16.99 -16.35 -5.57
CA LYS A 51 17.87 -16.29 -4.40
C LYS A 51 17.26 -15.44 -3.29
N THR A 52 16.70 -14.29 -3.64
CA THR A 52 16.07 -13.34 -2.70
C THR A 52 14.63 -13.74 -2.40
N PHE A 53 13.96 -14.30 -3.39
CA PHE A 53 12.57 -14.74 -3.26
C PHE A 53 12.46 -16.27 -3.25
N PRO A 54 11.40 -16.84 -2.65
CA PRO A 54 11.21 -18.29 -2.58
C PRO A 54 10.88 -18.92 -3.94
N LYS A 55 10.53 -18.10 -4.93
CA LYS A 55 10.24 -18.49 -6.31
C LYS A 55 10.73 -17.39 -7.26
N GLU A 56 10.87 -17.73 -8.54
CA GLU A 56 11.17 -16.74 -9.56
C GLU A 56 10.12 -15.63 -9.57
N ILE A 57 10.59 -14.37 -9.58
CA ILE A 57 9.71 -13.19 -9.53
C ILE A 57 9.40 -12.62 -10.93
N ALA A 58 10.30 -12.79 -11.90
CA ALA A 58 10.07 -12.28 -13.27
C ALA A 58 8.80 -12.89 -13.87
N PHE A 59 7.85 -12.03 -14.27
CA PHE A 59 6.53 -12.40 -14.82
C PHE A 59 5.66 -13.24 -13.87
N ASN A 60 5.86 -13.13 -12.56
CA ASN A 60 5.19 -13.95 -11.56
C ASN A 60 4.61 -13.09 -10.41
N CYS A 61 3.63 -13.66 -9.68
CA CYS A 61 3.10 -13.12 -8.43
C CYS A 61 3.38 -14.13 -7.31
N ILE A 62 4.02 -13.66 -6.23
CA ILE A 62 4.39 -14.50 -5.10
C ILE A 62 3.55 -14.08 -3.88
N PRO A 63 2.53 -14.88 -3.47
CA PRO A 63 1.65 -14.54 -2.34
C PRO A 63 2.32 -14.89 -1.00
N GLN A 64 3.54 -14.42 -0.83
CA GLN A 64 4.32 -14.57 0.40
C GLN A 64 5.28 -13.40 0.51
N ILE A 65 5.14 -12.62 1.57
CA ILE A 65 6.10 -11.58 1.95
C ILE A 65 6.46 -11.80 3.42
N ASP A 66 7.79 -11.97 3.69
CA ASP A 66 8.31 -12.38 4.99
C ASP A 66 7.94 -13.86 5.33
N VAL A 67 8.20 -14.29 6.55
CA VAL A 67 8.02 -15.67 7.04
C VAL A 67 6.56 -15.98 7.36
N PHE A 68 6.16 -17.24 7.22
CA PHE A 68 4.87 -17.71 7.70
C PHE A 68 4.85 -17.80 9.22
N MET A 69 3.72 -17.44 9.80
CA MET A 69 3.38 -17.59 11.21
C MET A 69 2.53 -18.87 11.41
N GLU A 70 2.31 -19.25 12.65
CA GLU A 70 1.57 -20.48 13.00
C GLU A 70 0.11 -20.49 12.55
N ASP A 71 -0.50 -19.32 12.42
CA ASP A 71 -1.89 -19.14 11.99
C ASP A 71 -2.07 -19.14 10.44
N GLY A 72 -0.96 -19.32 9.70
CA GLY A 72 -0.94 -19.35 8.24
C GLY A 72 -0.82 -17.98 7.58
N TYR A 73 -0.86 -16.88 8.34
CA TYR A 73 -0.53 -15.55 7.84
C TYR A 73 0.99 -15.39 7.70
N THR A 74 1.41 -14.47 6.82
CA THR A 74 2.82 -14.02 6.83
C THR A 74 3.01 -12.90 7.84
N LYS A 75 4.26 -12.69 8.27
CA LYS A 75 4.60 -11.59 9.19
C LYS A 75 4.25 -10.21 8.59
N GLU A 76 4.35 -10.03 7.29
CA GLU A 76 3.94 -8.80 6.64
C GLU A 76 2.41 -8.57 6.75
N GLU A 77 1.60 -9.61 6.57
CA GLU A 77 0.16 -9.55 6.76
C GLU A 77 -0.21 -9.24 8.22
N TRP A 78 0.49 -9.86 9.15
CA TRP A 78 0.34 -9.54 10.57
C TRP A 78 0.67 -8.07 10.87
N LYS A 79 1.74 -7.52 10.28
CA LYS A 79 2.08 -6.09 10.40
C LYS A 79 0.96 -5.19 9.93
N MET A 80 0.33 -5.49 8.78
CA MET A 80 -0.82 -4.73 8.28
C MET A 80 -1.94 -4.66 9.31
N VAL A 81 -2.23 -5.77 9.97
CA VAL A 81 -3.24 -5.86 11.05
C VAL A 81 -2.79 -5.08 12.29
N ALA A 82 -1.61 -5.38 12.80
CA ALA A 82 -1.10 -4.82 14.05
C ALA A 82 -0.90 -3.30 13.97
N GLU A 83 -0.32 -2.81 12.88
CA GLU A 83 -0.06 -1.39 12.68
C GLU A 83 -1.35 -0.60 12.43
N THR A 84 -2.30 -1.14 11.68
CA THR A 84 -3.61 -0.48 11.51
C THR A 84 -4.31 -0.30 12.85
N LYS A 85 -4.32 -1.32 13.69
CA LYS A 85 -4.91 -1.25 15.03
C LYS A 85 -4.17 -0.30 15.96
N LYS A 86 -2.82 -0.31 15.92
CA LYS A 86 -1.98 0.54 16.76
C LYS A 86 -2.08 2.02 16.40
N ILE A 87 -2.09 2.33 15.10
CA ILE A 87 -1.97 3.70 14.60
C ILE A 87 -3.35 4.36 14.46
N LEU A 88 -4.37 3.59 14.09
CA LEU A 88 -5.69 4.13 13.77
C LEU A 88 -6.72 3.85 14.87
N ASP A 89 -7.17 2.61 14.98
CA ASP A 89 -8.15 2.20 16.00
C ASP A 89 -8.04 0.68 16.25
N PRO A 90 -7.86 0.23 17.51
CA PRO A 90 -7.75 -1.19 17.85
C PRO A 90 -9.00 -2.02 17.55
N ARG A 91 -10.17 -1.38 17.36
CA ARG A 91 -11.45 -2.04 17.06
C ARG A 91 -11.59 -2.44 15.60
N ILE A 92 -10.79 -1.86 14.69
CA ILE A 92 -10.88 -2.16 13.26
C ILE A 92 -10.53 -3.63 13.00
N LYS A 93 -11.42 -4.33 12.31
CA LYS A 93 -11.17 -5.70 11.81
C LYS A 93 -10.40 -5.61 10.50
N VAL A 94 -9.23 -6.23 10.43
CA VAL A 94 -8.37 -6.18 9.25
C VAL A 94 -7.99 -7.59 8.83
N THR A 95 -8.05 -7.87 7.53
CA THR A 95 -7.41 -9.02 6.91
C THR A 95 -6.62 -8.56 5.69
N ALA A 96 -5.45 -9.14 5.49
CA ALA A 96 -4.55 -8.77 4.41
C ALA A 96 -4.07 -10.01 3.65
N THR A 97 -3.83 -9.85 2.35
CA THR A 97 -3.06 -10.79 1.53
C THR A 97 -1.94 -9.99 0.88
N CYS A 98 -0.69 -10.30 1.24
CA CYS A 98 0.46 -9.57 0.75
C CYS A 98 1.14 -10.32 -0.40
N VAL A 99 1.16 -9.70 -1.59
CA VAL A 99 1.68 -10.30 -2.81
C VAL A 99 2.88 -9.50 -3.33
N ARG A 100 4.00 -10.19 -3.59
CA ARG A 100 5.14 -9.62 -4.31
C ARG A 100 4.86 -9.71 -5.80
N VAL A 101 5.04 -8.59 -6.51
CA VAL A 101 4.81 -8.49 -7.96
C VAL A 101 6.08 -8.02 -8.68
N PRO A 102 6.24 -8.32 -9.99
CA PRO A 102 7.44 -7.99 -10.76
C PRO A 102 7.46 -6.50 -11.19
N VAL A 103 7.37 -5.63 -10.21
CA VAL A 103 7.43 -4.17 -10.32
C VAL A 103 8.63 -3.69 -9.52
N PHE A 104 9.45 -2.78 -10.09
CA PHE A 104 10.67 -2.32 -9.42
C PHE A 104 10.37 -1.46 -8.21
N VAL A 105 9.59 -0.39 -8.36
CA VAL A 105 9.26 0.59 -7.31
C VAL A 105 7.76 0.89 -7.32
N GLY A 106 7.20 1.18 -6.15
CA GLY A 106 5.81 1.52 -5.97
C GLY A 106 4.97 0.33 -5.51
N HIS A 107 4.36 0.48 -4.33
CA HIS A 107 3.39 -0.49 -3.80
C HIS A 107 1.99 -0.06 -4.18
N SER A 108 1.16 -1.03 -4.54
CA SER A 108 -0.27 -0.81 -4.78
C SER A 108 -1.10 -1.65 -3.82
N GLU A 109 -2.30 -1.18 -3.53
CA GLU A 109 -3.25 -1.84 -2.65
C GLU A 109 -4.66 -1.81 -3.27
N ALA A 110 -5.29 -2.97 -3.38
CA ALA A 110 -6.74 -3.08 -3.60
C ALA A 110 -7.41 -3.20 -2.25
N ILE A 111 -8.26 -2.23 -1.91
CA ILE A 111 -8.79 -2.08 -0.56
C ILE A 111 -10.32 -2.08 -0.60
N ASN A 112 -10.93 -2.89 0.27
CA ASN A 112 -12.35 -2.82 0.59
C ASN A 112 -12.48 -2.37 2.04
N VAL A 113 -13.29 -1.34 2.27
CA VAL A 113 -13.53 -0.75 3.60
C VAL A 113 -15.02 -0.75 3.90
N GLU A 114 -15.39 -1.27 5.06
CA GLU A 114 -16.74 -1.19 5.61
C GLU A 114 -16.76 -0.17 6.74
N PHE A 115 -17.77 0.71 6.75
CA PHE A 115 -17.91 1.78 7.71
C PHE A 115 -19.12 1.57 8.62
N GLU A 116 -19.10 2.22 9.79
CA GLU A 116 -20.25 2.25 10.70
C GLU A 116 -21.36 3.19 10.20
N LYS A 117 -20.97 4.27 9.51
CA LYS A 117 -21.88 5.28 8.97
C LYS A 117 -21.88 5.26 7.44
N PRO A 118 -22.99 5.61 6.80
CA PRO A 118 -23.03 5.77 5.36
C PRO A 118 -21.99 6.78 4.88
N ILE A 119 -21.35 6.46 3.78
CA ILE A 119 -20.45 7.34 3.04
C ILE A 119 -20.51 6.96 1.56
N SER A 120 -20.82 7.91 0.71
CA SER A 120 -20.79 7.71 -0.72
C SER A 120 -19.39 7.79 -1.31
N ALA A 121 -19.19 7.25 -2.50
CA ALA A 121 -17.94 7.36 -3.23
C ALA A 121 -17.56 8.83 -3.54
N ASP A 122 -18.55 9.69 -3.78
CA ASP A 122 -18.31 11.11 -4.06
C ASP A 122 -17.90 11.89 -2.80
N GLU A 123 -18.51 11.61 -1.65
CA GLU A 123 -18.07 12.15 -0.35
C GLU A 123 -16.65 11.69 -0.02
N ALA A 124 -16.33 10.41 -0.22
CA ALA A 124 -14.99 9.90 -0.01
C ALA A 124 -13.95 10.59 -0.91
N ARG A 125 -14.28 10.85 -2.20
CA ARG A 125 -13.43 11.65 -3.10
C ARG A 125 -13.19 13.06 -2.59
N ALA A 126 -14.24 13.73 -2.12
CA ALA A 126 -14.14 15.08 -1.59
C ALA A 126 -13.22 15.12 -0.34
N ILE A 127 -13.44 14.22 0.62
CA ILE A 127 -12.62 14.11 1.83
C ILE A 127 -11.15 13.83 1.50
N LEU A 128 -10.90 12.91 0.55
CA LEU A 128 -9.55 12.48 0.21
C LEU A 128 -8.77 13.53 -0.62
N ARG A 129 -9.44 14.39 -1.36
CA ARG A 129 -8.80 15.53 -2.05
C ARG A 129 -8.25 16.56 -1.09
N GLU A 130 -8.87 16.73 0.07
CA GLU A 130 -8.41 17.64 1.12
C GLU A 130 -7.41 16.97 2.08
N ALA A 131 -7.18 15.66 1.93
CA ALA A 131 -6.31 14.91 2.83
C ALA A 131 -4.82 15.19 2.55
N PRO A 132 -4.04 15.66 3.53
CA PRO A 132 -2.62 15.96 3.34
C PRO A 132 -1.83 14.75 2.82
N GLY A 133 -1.06 14.95 1.74
CA GLY A 133 -0.23 13.92 1.12
C GLY A 133 -1.01 12.88 0.32
N CYS A 134 -2.30 13.11 0.07
CA CYS A 134 -3.13 12.30 -0.82
C CYS A 134 -3.44 13.08 -2.12
N LEU A 135 -3.45 12.36 -3.24
CA LEU A 135 -3.94 12.88 -4.53
C LEU A 135 -4.95 11.92 -5.11
N VAL A 136 -6.13 12.42 -5.46
CA VAL A 136 -7.21 11.63 -6.06
C VAL A 136 -7.16 11.78 -7.57
N ILE A 137 -6.76 10.72 -8.26
CA ILE A 137 -6.80 10.58 -9.72
C ILE A 137 -7.78 9.45 -10.04
N ASP A 138 -9.03 9.80 -10.22
CA ASP A 138 -10.13 8.83 -10.33
C ASP A 138 -11.12 9.25 -11.42
N LYS A 139 -10.72 9.04 -12.67
CA LYS A 139 -11.57 9.26 -13.83
C LYS A 139 -12.14 7.93 -14.32
N ARG A 140 -13.40 7.92 -14.72
CA ARG A 140 -14.09 6.73 -15.24
C ARG A 140 -13.86 6.56 -16.75
N GLU A 141 -12.58 6.54 -17.15
CA GLU A 141 -12.12 6.38 -18.52
C GLU A 141 -10.88 5.46 -18.56
N PRO A 142 -10.52 4.88 -19.71
CA PRO A 142 -9.29 4.11 -19.85
C PRO A 142 -8.07 4.93 -19.43
N GLY A 143 -7.24 4.36 -18.53
CA GLY A 143 -6.05 5.03 -17.99
C GLY A 143 -6.35 6.13 -16.95
N GLY A 144 -7.58 6.31 -16.50
CA GLY A 144 -8.00 7.35 -15.54
C GLY A 144 -7.63 7.02 -14.07
N TYR A 145 -6.56 6.30 -13.84
CA TYR A 145 -6.02 5.86 -12.53
C TYR A 145 -4.50 5.90 -12.53
N ILE A 146 -3.87 5.77 -11.37
CA ILE A 146 -2.41 5.75 -11.23
C ILE A 146 -1.90 4.33 -11.04
N THR A 147 -0.77 4.03 -11.67
CA THR A 147 -0.01 2.77 -11.53
C THR A 147 1.30 2.99 -10.79
N PRO A 148 1.99 1.93 -10.33
CA PRO A 148 3.30 2.06 -9.70
C PRO A 148 4.35 2.80 -10.52
N MET A 149 4.34 2.65 -11.85
CA MET A 149 5.31 3.31 -12.72
C MET A 149 5.19 4.84 -12.69
N GLU A 150 3.96 5.35 -12.55
CA GLU A 150 3.70 6.79 -12.47
C GLU A 150 3.93 7.33 -11.06
N ALA A 151 3.73 6.51 -10.04
CA ALA A 151 3.92 6.89 -8.64
C ALA A 151 5.39 6.82 -8.19
N ALA A 152 6.26 6.11 -8.92
CA ALA A 152 7.68 6.00 -8.60
C ALA A 152 8.37 7.36 -8.70
N GLY A 153 9.07 7.77 -7.64
CA GLY A 153 9.72 9.08 -7.52
C GLY A 153 8.82 10.19 -6.98
N GLU A 154 7.53 9.93 -6.79
CA GLU A 154 6.56 10.91 -6.29
C GLU A 154 6.36 10.81 -4.77
N ASP A 155 6.01 11.93 -4.15
CA ASP A 155 5.85 12.03 -2.68
C ASP A 155 4.42 11.71 -2.20
N ALA A 156 3.46 11.74 -3.12
CA ALA A 156 2.06 11.57 -2.79
C ALA A 156 1.65 10.09 -2.65
N THR A 157 0.57 9.86 -1.91
CA THR A 157 -0.23 8.65 -2.00
C THR A 157 -1.38 8.91 -2.96
N TYR A 158 -1.41 8.17 -4.05
CA TYR A 158 -2.44 8.30 -5.08
C TYR A 158 -3.61 7.38 -4.79
N ILE A 159 -4.82 7.89 -4.96
CA ILE A 159 -6.06 7.15 -4.73
C ILE A 159 -6.90 7.21 -5.99
N SER A 160 -7.31 6.04 -6.45
CA SER A 160 -8.06 5.84 -7.69
C SER A 160 -9.14 4.79 -7.48
N ARG A 161 -10.02 4.64 -8.47
CA ARG A 161 -11.02 3.57 -8.53
C ARG A 161 -11.94 3.53 -7.30
N ILE A 162 -12.26 4.71 -6.74
CA ILE A 162 -13.18 4.85 -5.62
C ILE A 162 -14.59 4.55 -6.09
N ARG A 163 -15.21 3.56 -5.49
CA ARG A 163 -16.56 3.10 -5.83
C ARG A 163 -17.22 2.44 -4.62
N GLU A 164 -18.52 2.42 -4.62
CA GLU A 164 -19.29 1.71 -3.61
C GLU A 164 -19.10 0.19 -3.75
N ASP A 165 -19.05 -0.49 -2.62
CA ASP A 165 -19.05 -1.95 -2.53
C ASP A 165 -20.45 -2.42 -2.17
N ALA A 166 -21.19 -2.88 -3.17
CA ALA A 166 -22.57 -3.34 -2.99
C ALA A 166 -22.71 -4.67 -2.22
N THR A 167 -21.60 -5.30 -1.83
CA THR A 167 -21.60 -6.58 -1.13
C THR A 167 -21.67 -6.45 0.40
N VAL A 168 -21.48 -5.23 0.91
CA VAL A 168 -21.57 -4.91 2.34
C VAL A 168 -22.31 -3.58 2.53
N GLU A 169 -22.90 -3.40 3.70
CA GLU A 169 -23.49 -2.14 4.10
C GLU A 169 -22.38 -1.07 4.31
N ASN A 170 -22.59 0.13 3.76
CA ASN A 170 -21.65 1.24 3.88
C ASN A 170 -20.21 0.90 3.42
N GLY A 171 -20.07 0.19 2.32
CA GLY A 171 -18.80 -0.27 1.78
C GLY A 171 -18.24 0.58 0.68
N LEU A 172 -16.90 0.78 0.68
CA LEU A 172 -16.14 1.37 -0.42
C LEU A 172 -15.00 0.47 -0.86
N SER A 173 -14.77 0.43 -2.16
CA SER A 173 -13.57 -0.16 -2.77
C SER A 173 -12.72 0.93 -3.39
N MET A 174 -11.38 0.82 -3.27
CA MET A 174 -10.45 1.78 -3.85
C MET A 174 -9.13 1.12 -4.24
N TRP A 175 -8.40 1.79 -5.10
CA TRP A 175 -7.04 1.47 -5.49
C TRP A 175 -6.11 2.56 -4.99
N VAL A 176 -5.06 2.16 -4.26
CA VAL A 176 -4.11 3.09 -3.66
C VAL A 176 -2.72 2.73 -4.11
N VAL A 177 -1.92 3.73 -4.48
CA VAL A 177 -0.54 3.56 -4.94
C VAL A 177 0.36 4.62 -4.31
N SER A 178 1.56 4.22 -3.91
CA SER A 178 2.59 5.16 -3.48
C SER A 178 4.00 4.62 -3.74
N ASP A 179 4.97 5.51 -3.83
CA ASP A 179 6.38 5.14 -3.81
C ASP A 179 6.75 4.62 -2.41
N ASN A 180 7.07 3.33 -2.33
CA ASN A 180 7.39 2.66 -1.07
C ASN A 180 8.75 3.07 -0.48
N LEU A 181 9.68 3.55 -1.31
CA LEU A 181 10.99 4.03 -0.85
C LEU A 181 10.92 5.44 -0.28
N ARG A 182 9.97 6.24 -0.76
CA ARG A 182 9.73 7.62 -0.30
C ARG A 182 8.66 7.64 0.79
N LYS A 183 7.41 7.48 0.43
CA LYS A 183 6.27 7.60 1.35
C LYS A 183 6.20 6.48 2.38
N GLY A 184 6.62 5.28 2.02
CA GLY A 184 6.71 4.14 2.94
C GLY A 184 7.94 4.17 3.86
N ALA A 185 8.97 4.97 3.55
CA ALA A 185 10.24 4.95 4.25
C ALA A 185 10.83 6.36 4.49
N ALA A 186 11.73 6.82 3.63
CA ALA A 186 12.56 8.01 3.88
C ALA A 186 11.75 9.29 4.07
N LEU A 187 10.85 9.62 3.14
CA LEU A 187 10.03 10.83 3.20
C LEU A 187 9.12 10.84 4.43
N ASN A 188 8.52 9.71 4.75
CA ASN A 188 7.61 9.61 5.89
C ASN A 188 8.32 9.89 7.22
N THR A 189 9.58 9.48 7.34
CA THR A 189 10.42 9.79 8.52
C THR A 189 10.66 11.30 8.65
N VAL A 190 10.98 11.98 7.56
CA VAL A 190 11.18 13.45 7.54
C VAL A 190 9.86 14.16 7.91
N GLN A 191 8.75 13.76 7.29
CA GLN A 191 7.43 14.36 7.57
C GLN A 191 6.97 14.16 9.03
N ILE A 192 7.30 13.03 9.65
CA ILE A 192 7.05 12.81 11.08
C ILE A 192 7.87 13.78 11.92
N ALA A 193 9.17 13.96 11.62
CA ALA A 193 10.02 14.89 12.34
C ALA A 193 9.53 16.35 12.21
N GLU A 194 9.16 16.79 11.01
CA GLU A 194 8.56 18.10 10.77
C GLU A 194 7.26 18.30 11.58
N LEU A 195 6.39 17.28 11.58
CA LEU A 195 5.15 17.32 12.34
C LEU A 195 5.41 17.44 13.86
N MET A 196 6.42 16.72 14.37
CA MET A 196 6.81 16.81 15.79
C MET A 196 7.32 18.21 16.15
N ILE A 197 8.12 18.83 15.28
CA ILE A 197 8.60 20.20 15.47
C ILE A 197 7.43 21.18 15.45
N ASN A 198 6.58 21.13 14.43
CA ASN A 198 5.45 22.03 14.24
C ASN A 198 4.45 21.96 15.39
N ARG A 199 4.26 20.76 15.96
CA ARG A 199 3.38 20.52 17.10
C ARG A 199 4.07 20.72 18.46
N LYS A 200 5.33 21.14 18.49
CA LYS A 200 6.15 21.36 19.70
C LYS A 200 6.20 20.10 20.61
N LEU A 201 6.24 18.92 20.01
CA LEU A 201 6.30 17.64 20.73
C LEU A 201 7.71 17.24 21.15
N LEU A 202 8.75 17.88 20.62
CA LEU A 202 10.13 17.63 21.00
C LEU A 202 10.40 18.25 22.37
N LYS A 203 10.78 17.42 23.35
CA LYS A 203 11.29 17.91 24.63
C LYS A 203 12.65 18.58 24.37
N LYS A 204 12.89 19.76 24.96
CA LYS A 204 14.26 20.29 25.02
C LYS A 204 15.14 19.26 25.71
N ALA A 205 16.27 18.91 25.11
CA ALA A 205 17.30 18.19 25.84
C ALA A 205 17.70 19.02 27.06
N ALA A 206 17.67 18.40 28.23
CA ALA A 206 18.07 19.04 29.48
C ALA A 206 19.60 19.21 29.49
#